data_1446abf4aa392e427aae60d6fcc7e835
#
_entry.id   1446abf4aa392e427aae60d6fcc7e835
#
_cell.length_a   1.000
_cell.length_b   1.000
_cell.length_c   1.000
_cell.angle_alpha   90.00
_cell.angle_beta   90.00
_cell.angle_gamma   90.00
#
_symmetry.space_group_name_H-M   'P 1'
#
loop_
_entity.id
_entity.type
_entity.pdbx_description
1 polymer ?
#
loop_
_entity_poly.entity_id
_entity_poly.type
_entity_poly.pdbx_seq_one_letter_code
_entity_poly.pdbx_strand_id
1 'polypeptide(L)'
;MNLLEGKVAIITGGTRGIGFGIAHKFLENGAKVAICGSRQETVDTALAKFAEINPDYPVMGITPKLTDPESITAEFAKVVETFGRLDILGNNAGKESRTHLLDYTPEELQSIMDLNVLSVFYTCQVAVSIFREQGDGGCIINTSSMVSRYGQPSGSAYPTSKFAVNGLTLSLARELAPDHIRVNAVAPGVTHTDMVDGLPDEIIKPLIASIPLGRMAEPEDIANAYLYLASDLASYVSGIVLPVDGLARS
;
A
#
# COMPACT_ATOMS: atom_id res chain seq x y z
N MET A 1 -14.95 4.78 -17.24
CA MET A 1 -15.76 3.76 -16.52
C MET A 1 -15.35 3.86 -15.08
N ASN A 2 -16.27 4.18 -14.18
CA ASN A 2 -15.95 4.37 -12.75
C ASN A 2 -15.90 2.98 -12.06
N LEU A 3 -14.74 2.36 -12.07
CA LEU A 3 -14.57 0.98 -11.57
C LEU A 3 -14.78 0.82 -10.05
N LEU A 4 -14.73 1.93 -9.29
CA LEU A 4 -14.87 1.96 -7.83
C LEU A 4 -16.01 2.89 -7.38
N GLU A 5 -17.01 3.13 -8.24
CA GLU A 5 -18.15 3.99 -7.91
C GLU A 5 -18.83 3.55 -6.61
N GLY A 6 -18.97 4.49 -5.67
CA GLY A 6 -19.59 4.25 -4.35
C GLY A 6 -18.74 3.44 -3.35
N LYS A 7 -17.53 3.00 -3.72
CA LYS A 7 -16.63 2.31 -2.81
C LYS A 7 -15.88 3.29 -1.92
N VAL A 8 -15.56 2.87 -0.70
CA VAL A 8 -14.76 3.61 0.27
C VAL A 8 -13.44 2.89 0.49
N ALA A 9 -12.33 3.59 0.35
CA ALA A 9 -10.99 3.04 0.50
C ALA A 9 -10.18 3.77 1.57
N ILE A 10 -9.39 3.01 2.34
CA ILE A 10 -8.32 3.54 3.20
C ILE A 10 -6.98 3.16 2.59
N ILE A 11 -6.08 4.15 2.39
CA ILE A 11 -4.74 3.93 1.84
C ILE A 11 -3.69 4.38 2.85
N THR A 12 -2.98 3.43 3.44
CA THR A 12 -1.88 3.75 4.37
C THR A 12 -0.67 4.27 3.60
N GLY A 13 0.01 5.29 4.14
CA GLY A 13 1.10 5.96 3.43
C GLY A 13 0.63 6.69 2.16
N GLY A 14 -0.61 7.19 2.15
CA GLY A 14 -1.25 7.84 1.00
C GLY A 14 -0.82 9.28 0.72
N THR A 15 0.14 9.83 1.45
CA THR A 15 0.49 11.26 1.36
C THR A 15 1.50 11.59 0.27
N ARG A 16 2.19 10.61 -0.31
CA ARG A 16 3.19 10.79 -1.40
C ARG A 16 3.45 9.49 -2.17
N GLY A 17 4.21 9.59 -3.25
CA GLY A 17 4.73 8.46 -4.03
C GLY A 17 3.64 7.49 -4.47
N ILE A 18 3.90 6.20 -4.32
CA ILE A 18 2.96 5.12 -4.72
C ILE A 18 1.59 5.28 -4.04
N GLY A 19 1.56 5.55 -2.73
CA GLY A 19 0.31 5.67 -2.00
C GLY A 19 -0.56 6.85 -2.46
N PHE A 20 0.05 7.99 -2.79
CA PHE A 20 -0.67 9.12 -3.38
C PHE A 20 -1.21 8.74 -4.77
N GLY A 21 -0.40 8.07 -5.60
CA GLY A 21 -0.83 7.58 -6.92
C GLY A 21 -2.03 6.62 -6.82
N ILE A 22 -2.01 5.70 -5.85
CA ILE A 22 -3.14 4.77 -5.59
C ILE A 22 -4.39 5.56 -5.21
N ALA A 23 -4.28 6.49 -4.24
CA ALA A 23 -5.40 7.30 -3.79
C ALA A 23 -5.99 8.13 -4.94
N HIS A 24 -5.14 8.78 -5.73
CA HIS A 24 -5.55 9.55 -6.91
C HIS A 24 -6.29 8.67 -7.93
N LYS A 25 -5.72 7.51 -8.29
CA LYS A 25 -6.33 6.59 -9.25
C LYS A 25 -7.70 6.08 -8.77
N PHE A 26 -7.88 5.86 -7.47
CA PHE A 26 -9.15 5.44 -6.89
C PHE A 26 -10.19 6.57 -6.95
N LEU A 27 -9.79 7.80 -6.63
CA LEU A 27 -10.64 8.99 -6.75
C LEU A 27 -11.10 9.22 -8.20
N GLU A 28 -10.19 9.09 -9.19
CA GLU A 28 -10.55 9.17 -10.63
C GLU A 28 -11.56 8.10 -11.05
N ASN A 29 -11.68 7.01 -10.31
CA ASN A 29 -12.59 5.90 -10.59
C ASN A 29 -13.82 5.86 -9.68
N GLY A 30 -14.14 6.96 -9.00
CA GLY A 30 -15.39 7.16 -8.27
C GLY A 30 -15.38 6.68 -6.82
N ALA A 31 -14.22 6.28 -6.29
CA ALA A 31 -14.10 5.95 -4.88
C ALA A 31 -14.08 7.20 -3.98
N LYS A 32 -14.53 7.05 -2.73
CA LYS A 32 -14.20 7.95 -1.63
C LYS A 32 -12.95 7.41 -0.95
N VAL A 33 -11.98 8.27 -0.63
CA VAL A 33 -10.68 7.82 -0.15
C VAL A 33 -10.27 8.50 1.14
N ALA A 34 -9.83 7.71 2.12
CA ALA A 34 -9.10 8.22 3.28
C ALA A 34 -7.60 7.90 3.11
N ILE A 35 -6.77 8.95 3.12
CA ILE A 35 -5.31 8.80 3.12
C ILE A 35 -4.76 8.82 4.53
N CYS A 36 -3.87 7.86 4.86
CA CYS A 36 -3.17 7.86 6.14
C CYS A 36 -1.78 8.45 6.00
N GLY A 37 -1.45 9.38 6.85
CA GLY A 37 -0.10 9.91 7.06
C GLY A 37 0.37 9.75 8.49
N SER A 38 1.68 9.84 8.74
CA SER A 38 2.25 9.79 10.09
C SER A 38 2.21 11.14 10.84
N ARG A 39 1.95 12.23 10.13
CA ARG A 39 1.89 13.60 10.66
C ARG A 39 0.80 14.39 9.95
N GLN A 40 0.08 15.21 10.70
CA GLN A 40 -1.00 16.05 10.17
C GLN A 40 -0.51 16.96 9.03
N GLU A 41 0.63 17.59 9.18
CA GLU A 41 1.24 18.47 8.17
C GLU A 41 1.39 17.80 6.80
N THR A 42 1.83 16.54 6.78
CA THR A 42 2.00 15.78 5.52
C THR A 42 0.66 15.38 4.91
N VAL A 43 -0.33 15.13 5.75
CA VAL A 43 -1.70 14.85 5.33
C VAL A 43 -2.33 16.11 4.72
N ASP A 44 -2.23 17.25 5.39
CA ASP A 44 -2.77 18.53 4.91
C ASP A 44 -2.13 18.94 3.57
N THR A 45 -0.82 18.74 3.43
CA THR A 45 -0.11 18.98 2.17
C THR A 45 -0.64 18.09 1.03
N ALA A 46 -0.91 16.82 1.32
CA ALA A 46 -1.45 15.90 0.32
C ALA A 46 -2.90 16.25 -0.06
N LEU A 47 -3.72 16.61 0.92
CA LEU A 47 -5.10 17.05 0.68
C LEU A 47 -5.16 18.33 -0.18
N ALA A 48 -4.25 19.29 0.06
CA ALA A 48 -4.12 20.47 -0.77
C ALA A 48 -3.81 20.12 -2.23
N LYS A 49 -2.87 19.18 -2.47
CA LYS A 49 -2.56 18.68 -3.83
C LYS A 49 -3.78 18.02 -4.50
N PHE A 50 -4.56 17.22 -3.78
CA PHE A 50 -5.80 16.66 -4.34
C PHE A 50 -6.80 17.74 -4.69
N ALA A 51 -6.96 18.78 -3.86
CA ALA A 51 -7.85 19.91 -4.14
C ALA A 51 -7.39 20.75 -5.35
N GLU A 52 -6.08 20.86 -5.61
CA GLU A 52 -5.53 21.48 -6.81
C GLU A 52 -5.85 20.66 -8.09
N ILE A 53 -5.87 19.32 -7.99
CA ILE A 53 -6.22 18.44 -9.11
C ILE A 53 -7.71 18.48 -9.38
N ASN A 54 -8.52 18.30 -8.35
CA ASN A 54 -9.97 18.37 -8.40
C ASN A 54 -10.54 18.69 -7.00
N PRO A 55 -11.10 19.88 -6.77
CA PRO A 55 -11.63 20.27 -5.47
C PRO A 55 -12.85 19.45 -5.01
N ASP A 56 -13.50 18.74 -5.92
CA ASP A 56 -14.67 17.91 -5.63
C ASP A 56 -14.33 16.46 -5.26
N TYR A 57 -13.05 16.10 -5.21
CA TYR A 57 -12.66 14.76 -4.80
C TYR A 57 -13.11 14.44 -3.37
N PRO A 58 -13.84 13.33 -3.14
CA PRO A 58 -14.26 12.91 -1.81
C PRO A 58 -13.08 12.25 -1.08
N VAL A 59 -12.13 13.08 -0.66
CA VAL A 59 -10.92 12.65 0.04
C VAL A 59 -10.86 13.25 1.44
N MET A 60 -10.41 12.44 2.40
CA MET A 60 -10.11 12.86 3.77
C MET A 60 -8.75 12.36 4.24
N GLY A 61 -8.22 12.98 5.27
CA GLY A 61 -6.95 12.56 5.88
C GLY A 61 -7.14 12.04 7.28
N ILE A 62 -6.37 11.02 7.65
CA ILE A 62 -6.28 10.45 8.99
C ILE A 62 -4.83 10.21 9.39
N THR A 63 -4.55 10.18 10.71
CA THR A 63 -3.18 10.04 11.23
C THR A 63 -3.06 8.91 12.26
N PRO A 64 -3.41 7.66 11.90
CA PRO A 64 -3.27 6.53 12.82
C PRO A 64 -1.80 6.28 13.16
N LYS A 65 -1.51 6.00 14.42
CA LYS A 65 -0.25 5.37 14.79
C LYS A 65 -0.34 3.89 14.42
N LEU A 66 0.21 3.53 13.24
CA LEU A 66 0.03 2.20 12.64
C LEU A 66 0.60 1.03 13.46
N THR A 67 1.39 1.32 14.51
CA THR A 67 1.89 0.32 15.48
C THR A 67 1.00 0.18 16.71
N ASP A 68 -0.15 0.84 16.72
CA ASP A 68 -1.08 0.89 17.86
C ASP A 68 -2.51 0.56 17.38
N PRO A 69 -3.03 -0.64 17.67
CA PRO A 69 -4.36 -1.07 17.24
C PRO A 69 -5.51 -0.16 17.70
N GLU A 70 -5.41 0.45 18.89
CA GLU A 70 -6.45 1.35 19.40
C GLU A 70 -6.49 2.64 18.56
N SER A 71 -5.33 3.18 18.24
CA SER A 71 -5.21 4.35 17.35
C SER A 71 -5.75 4.05 15.95
N ILE A 72 -5.46 2.86 15.39
CA ILE A 72 -5.98 2.46 14.08
C ILE A 72 -7.51 2.36 14.14
N THR A 73 -8.06 1.73 15.17
CA THR A 73 -9.51 1.58 15.36
C THR A 73 -10.21 2.92 15.42
N ALA A 74 -9.69 3.86 16.22
CA ALA A 74 -10.27 5.19 16.36
C ALA A 74 -10.24 5.99 15.05
N GLU A 75 -9.15 5.92 14.30
CA GLU A 75 -9.00 6.65 13.04
C GLU A 75 -9.82 6.01 11.90
N PHE A 76 -9.93 4.68 11.82
CA PHE A 76 -10.77 4.01 10.83
C PHE A 76 -12.26 4.23 11.11
N ALA A 77 -12.65 4.32 12.38
CA ALA A 77 -14.04 4.67 12.76
C ALA A 77 -14.46 6.04 12.19
N LYS A 78 -13.57 7.04 12.17
CA LYS A 78 -13.84 8.35 11.55
C LYS A 78 -14.15 8.24 10.05
N VAL A 79 -13.50 7.31 9.35
CA VAL A 79 -13.74 7.07 7.93
C VAL A 79 -15.13 6.47 7.72
N VAL A 80 -15.50 5.49 8.54
CA VAL A 80 -16.84 4.88 8.50
C VAL A 80 -17.91 5.91 8.88
N GLU A 81 -17.68 6.74 9.89
CA GLU A 81 -18.58 7.82 10.26
C GLU A 81 -18.78 8.84 9.12
N THR A 82 -17.69 9.22 8.43
CA THR A 82 -17.73 10.23 7.37
C THR A 82 -18.32 9.72 6.07
N PHE A 83 -17.93 8.50 5.65
CA PHE A 83 -18.27 7.95 4.34
C PHE A 83 -19.33 6.85 4.37
N GLY A 84 -19.70 6.37 5.58
CA GLY A 84 -20.78 5.41 5.82
C GLY A 84 -20.37 3.95 5.76
N ARG A 85 -19.16 3.62 5.25
CA ARG A 85 -18.67 2.25 5.10
C ARG A 85 -17.15 2.19 4.88
N LEU A 86 -16.61 0.98 4.83
CA LEU A 86 -15.28 0.67 4.30
C LEU A 86 -15.41 -0.52 3.34
N ASP A 87 -14.79 -0.45 2.15
CA ASP A 87 -14.78 -1.54 1.16
C ASP A 87 -13.37 -2.03 0.84
N ILE A 88 -12.39 -1.13 0.90
CA ILE A 88 -11.04 -1.41 0.42
C ILE A 88 -10.01 -0.92 1.44
N LEU A 89 -9.06 -1.81 1.80
CA LEU A 89 -7.87 -1.43 2.55
C LEU A 89 -6.64 -1.60 1.65
N GLY A 90 -5.93 -0.50 1.38
CA GLY A 90 -4.62 -0.48 0.72
C GLY A 90 -3.50 -0.30 1.75
N ASN A 91 -2.80 -1.37 2.10
CA ASN A 91 -1.64 -1.34 2.96
C ASN A 91 -0.39 -1.01 2.16
N ASN A 92 -0.06 0.29 2.09
CA ASN A 92 1.09 0.77 1.34
C ASN A 92 2.18 1.39 2.22
N ALA A 93 1.88 1.81 3.45
CA ALA A 93 2.88 2.35 4.35
C ALA A 93 4.03 1.36 4.57
N GLY A 94 5.26 1.86 4.50
CA GLY A 94 6.45 1.06 4.73
C GLY A 94 7.72 1.90 4.63
N LYS A 95 8.82 1.29 5.03
CA LYS A 95 10.17 1.85 4.88
C LYS A 95 11.14 0.79 4.40
N GLU A 96 12.10 1.21 3.61
CA GLU A 96 13.23 0.37 3.21
C GLU A 96 14.39 0.45 4.20
N SER A 97 15.37 -0.41 4.03
CA SER A 97 16.69 -0.32 4.67
C SER A 97 17.76 -0.81 3.71
N ARG A 98 18.94 -0.24 3.84
CA ARG A 98 20.17 -0.64 3.12
C ARG A 98 21.30 -0.99 4.07
N THR A 99 21.02 -1.08 5.36
CA THR A 99 21.99 -1.42 6.41
C THR A 99 22.56 -2.82 6.18
N HIS A 100 23.87 -2.99 6.25
CA HIS A 100 24.48 -4.30 6.13
C HIS A 100 24.22 -5.15 7.39
N LEU A 101 24.26 -6.48 7.23
CA LEU A 101 23.81 -7.42 8.26
C LEU A 101 24.46 -7.18 9.63
N LEU A 102 25.76 -6.89 9.67
CA LEU A 102 26.50 -6.72 10.92
C LEU A 102 26.32 -5.33 11.56
N ASP A 103 25.74 -4.39 10.82
CA ASP A 103 25.54 -2.99 11.25
C ASP A 103 24.12 -2.73 11.74
N TYR A 104 23.21 -3.71 11.62
CA TYR A 104 21.86 -3.55 12.16
C TYR A 104 21.86 -3.42 13.67
N THR A 105 21.19 -2.39 14.16
CA THR A 105 20.80 -2.37 15.58
C THR A 105 19.47 -3.11 15.78
N PRO A 106 19.22 -3.65 17.00
CA PRO A 106 17.93 -4.25 17.34
C PRO A 106 16.75 -3.28 17.09
N GLU A 107 16.93 -1.99 17.40
CA GLU A 107 15.91 -0.95 17.27
C GLU A 107 15.58 -0.67 15.80
N GLU A 108 16.57 -0.63 14.91
CA GLU A 108 16.34 -0.47 13.48
C GLU A 108 15.57 -1.67 12.91
N LEU A 109 16.00 -2.89 13.21
CA LEU A 109 15.34 -4.11 12.80
C LEU A 109 13.87 -4.13 13.27
N GLN A 110 13.67 -3.87 14.59
CA GLN A 110 12.33 -3.84 15.17
C GLN A 110 11.45 -2.79 14.48
N SER A 111 11.98 -1.59 14.28
CA SER A 111 11.23 -0.51 13.63
C SER A 111 10.82 -0.81 12.18
N ILE A 112 11.62 -1.61 11.43
CA ILE A 112 11.27 -2.08 10.09
C ILE A 112 10.14 -3.12 10.18
N MET A 113 10.26 -4.07 11.09
CA MET A 113 9.24 -5.10 11.29
C MET A 113 7.92 -4.51 11.80
N ASP A 114 7.98 -3.56 12.73
CA ASP A 114 6.80 -2.87 13.25
C ASP A 114 6.02 -2.18 12.14
N LEU A 115 6.72 -1.39 11.29
CA LEU A 115 6.02 -0.65 10.24
C LEU A 115 5.65 -1.52 9.05
N ASN A 116 6.51 -2.44 8.60
CA ASN A 116 6.28 -3.18 7.36
C ASN A 116 5.43 -4.44 7.54
N VAL A 117 5.36 -5.00 8.76
CA VAL A 117 4.69 -6.28 9.04
C VAL A 117 3.58 -6.12 10.07
N LEU A 118 3.91 -5.67 11.28
CA LEU A 118 2.92 -5.60 12.37
C LEU A 118 1.83 -4.57 12.06
N SER A 119 2.19 -3.43 11.46
CA SER A 119 1.20 -2.45 11.03
C SER A 119 0.20 -3.01 10.03
N VAL A 120 0.69 -3.81 9.05
CA VAL A 120 -0.17 -4.48 8.06
C VAL A 120 -1.11 -5.48 8.74
N PHE A 121 -0.60 -6.23 9.71
CA PHE A 121 -1.40 -7.16 10.47
C PHE A 121 -2.52 -6.44 11.25
N TYR A 122 -2.18 -5.36 11.97
CA TYR A 122 -3.15 -4.60 12.78
C TYR A 122 -4.20 -3.88 11.94
N THR A 123 -3.80 -3.25 10.83
CA THR A 123 -4.76 -2.61 9.92
C THR A 123 -5.70 -3.63 9.27
N CYS A 124 -5.20 -4.83 8.93
CA CYS A 124 -6.05 -5.94 8.47
C CYS A 124 -7.05 -6.37 9.54
N GLN A 125 -6.63 -6.52 10.81
CA GLN A 125 -7.54 -6.90 11.90
C GLN A 125 -8.70 -5.90 12.04
N VAL A 126 -8.40 -4.59 12.06
CA VAL A 126 -9.42 -3.55 12.18
C VAL A 126 -10.33 -3.51 10.96
N ALA A 127 -9.79 -3.57 9.74
CA ALA A 127 -10.60 -3.56 8.53
C ALA A 127 -11.50 -4.78 8.42
N VAL A 128 -11.00 -5.98 8.76
CA VAL A 128 -11.79 -7.23 8.77
C VAL A 128 -12.93 -7.15 9.76
N SER A 129 -12.72 -6.55 10.94
CA SER A 129 -13.82 -6.33 11.90
C SER A 129 -14.94 -5.49 11.29
N ILE A 130 -14.57 -4.39 10.60
CA ILE A 130 -15.53 -3.52 9.92
C ILE A 130 -16.24 -4.27 8.78
N PHE A 131 -15.50 -5.00 7.92
CA PHE A 131 -16.09 -5.77 6.83
C PHE A 131 -17.08 -6.82 7.31
N ARG A 132 -16.77 -7.54 8.40
CA ARG A 132 -17.67 -8.53 9.02
C ARG A 132 -18.94 -7.89 9.59
N GLU A 133 -18.80 -6.73 10.23
CA GLU A 133 -19.96 -5.99 10.76
C GLU A 133 -20.88 -5.49 9.63
N GLN A 134 -20.32 -5.07 8.50
CA GLN A 134 -21.08 -4.68 7.30
C GLN A 134 -21.76 -5.86 6.59
N GLY A 135 -21.14 -7.05 6.58
CA GLY A 135 -21.67 -8.26 5.96
C GLY A 135 -21.53 -8.34 4.44
N ASP A 136 -20.93 -7.35 3.79
CA ASP A 136 -20.82 -7.24 2.33
C ASP A 136 -19.47 -7.74 1.75
N GLY A 137 -18.61 -8.32 2.61
CA GLY A 137 -17.25 -8.66 2.22
C GLY A 137 -16.32 -7.46 2.19
N GLY A 138 -15.19 -7.59 1.47
CA GLY A 138 -14.17 -6.53 1.40
C GLY A 138 -12.99 -6.87 0.49
N CYS A 139 -12.09 -5.91 0.35
CA CYS A 139 -10.86 -6.09 -0.42
C CYS A 139 -9.65 -5.53 0.34
N ILE A 140 -8.64 -6.36 0.53
CA ILE A 140 -7.35 -5.97 1.12
C ILE A 140 -6.27 -6.11 0.06
N ILE A 141 -5.46 -5.07 -0.13
CA ILE A 141 -4.33 -5.08 -1.05
C ILE A 141 -3.08 -4.62 -0.30
N ASN A 142 -2.10 -5.50 -0.19
CA ASN A 142 -0.86 -5.23 0.52
C ASN A 142 0.25 -4.82 -0.47
N THR A 143 1.10 -3.86 -0.11
CA THR A 143 2.29 -3.54 -0.88
C THR A 143 3.44 -4.46 -0.44
N SER A 144 3.78 -5.40 -1.31
CA SER A 144 5.00 -6.19 -1.24
C SER A 144 6.16 -5.47 -1.94
N SER A 145 7.04 -6.17 -2.61
CA SER A 145 8.15 -5.64 -3.43
C SER A 145 8.74 -6.75 -4.28
N MET A 146 9.40 -6.41 -5.39
CA MET A 146 10.22 -7.34 -6.17
C MET A 146 11.26 -8.06 -5.30
N VAL A 147 11.81 -7.39 -4.28
CA VAL A 147 12.81 -7.97 -3.37
C VAL A 147 12.25 -9.10 -2.49
N SER A 148 10.93 -9.24 -2.37
CA SER A 148 10.29 -10.40 -1.74
C SER A 148 10.34 -11.68 -2.57
N ARG A 149 10.96 -11.63 -3.74
CA ARG A 149 11.17 -12.79 -4.63
C ARG A 149 12.64 -13.10 -4.85
N TYR A 150 13.49 -12.06 -4.88
CA TYR A 150 14.90 -12.19 -5.28
C TYR A 150 15.86 -11.78 -4.16
N GLY A 151 15.40 -11.13 -3.09
CA GLY A 151 16.26 -10.49 -2.09
C GLY A 151 16.86 -9.19 -2.63
N GLN A 152 17.88 -8.71 -1.94
CA GLN A 152 18.69 -7.56 -2.37
C GLN A 152 20.10 -7.66 -1.76
N PRO A 153 21.12 -7.00 -2.35
CA PRO A 153 22.52 -7.14 -1.91
C PRO A 153 22.81 -6.58 -0.51
N SER A 154 22.02 -5.65 0.00
CA SER A 154 22.12 -5.05 1.33
C SER A 154 20.75 -4.77 1.91
N GLY A 155 20.64 -4.54 3.22
CA GLY A 155 19.36 -4.22 3.84
C GLY A 155 18.42 -5.42 3.98
N SER A 156 18.92 -6.56 4.44
CA SER A 156 18.18 -7.83 4.52
C SER A 156 16.87 -7.77 5.30
N ALA A 157 16.72 -6.85 6.25
CA ALA A 157 15.48 -6.66 7.00
C ALA A 157 14.30 -6.27 6.11
N TYR A 158 14.53 -5.44 5.08
CA TYR A 158 13.46 -5.02 4.17
C TYR A 158 12.91 -6.18 3.33
N PRO A 159 13.70 -6.96 2.57
CA PRO A 159 13.19 -8.17 1.91
C PRO A 159 12.50 -9.12 2.87
N THR A 160 13.08 -9.38 4.05
CA THR A 160 12.48 -10.24 5.06
C THR A 160 11.08 -9.78 5.42
N SER A 161 10.89 -8.48 5.66
CA SER A 161 9.57 -7.91 5.93
C SER A 161 8.58 -8.10 4.77
N LYS A 162 9.05 -8.00 3.52
CA LYS A 162 8.19 -8.15 2.34
C LYS A 162 7.85 -9.62 2.02
N PHE A 163 8.75 -10.57 2.35
CA PHE A 163 8.40 -11.99 2.36
C PHE A 163 7.34 -12.30 3.43
N ALA A 164 7.43 -11.69 4.61
CA ALA A 164 6.42 -11.83 5.66
C ALA A 164 5.04 -11.33 5.20
N VAL A 165 4.98 -10.18 4.50
CA VAL A 165 3.74 -9.65 3.91
C VAL A 165 3.15 -10.60 2.87
N ASN A 166 3.99 -11.27 2.05
CA ASN A 166 3.50 -12.29 1.11
C ASN A 166 2.86 -13.47 1.86
N GLY A 167 3.53 -13.98 2.91
CA GLY A 167 3.00 -15.06 3.74
C GLY A 167 1.68 -14.68 4.41
N LEU A 168 1.59 -13.47 4.95
CA LEU A 168 0.36 -12.92 5.54
C LEU A 168 -0.76 -12.83 4.49
N THR A 169 -0.46 -12.30 3.30
CA THR A 169 -1.43 -12.18 2.20
C THR A 169 -2.05 -13.54 1.83
N LEU A 170 -1.20 -14.56 1.64
CA LEU A 170 -1.65 -15.91 1.28
C LEU A 170 -2.49 -16.56 2.38
N SER A 171 -2.11 -16.35 3.65
CA SER A 171 -2.82 -16.90 4.80
C SER A 171 -4.19 -16.24 4.97
N LEU A 172 -4.24 -14.91 4.99
CA LEU A 172 -5.48 -14.15 5.13
C LEU A 172 -6.44 -14.38 3.96
N ALA A 173 -5.94 -14.56 2.72
CA ALA A 173 -6.78 -14.88 1.58
C ALA A 173 -7.57 -16.19 1.77
N ARG A 174 -6.96 -17.19 2.42
CA ARG A 174 -7.63 -18.46 2.75
C ARG A 174 -8.57 -18.34 3.93
N GLU A 175 -8.12 -17.66 4.99
CA GLU A 175 -8.87 -17.50 6.23
C GLU A 175 -10.15 -16.69 6.03
N LEU A 176 -10.08 -15.62 5.22
CA LEU A 176 -11.16 -14.64 5.07
C LEU A 176 -12.05 -14.89 3.85
N ALA A 177 -11.75 -15.90 3.01
CA ALA A 177 -12.57 -16.24 1.86
C ALA A 177 -14.05 -16.56 2.20
N PRO A 178 -14.36 -17.26 3.33
CA PRO A 178 -15.74 -17.48 3.73
C PRO A 178 -16.52 -16.20 4.06
N ASP A 179 -15.83 -15.13 4.42
CA ASP A 179 -16.41 -13.80 4.70
C ASP A 179 -16.52 -12.95 3.40
N HIS A 180 -16.26 -13.51 2.23
CA HIS A 180 -16.21 -12.79 0.94
C HIS A 180 -15.17 -11.66 0.90
N ILE A 181 -14.10 -11.76 1.70
CA ILE A 181 -13.00 -10.81 1.72
C ILE A 181 -11.86 -11.33 0.82
N ARG A 182 -11.50 -10.57 -0.22
CA ARG A 182 -10.36 -10.87 -1.07
C ARG A 182 -9.10 -10.22 -0.50
N VAL A 183 -8.00 -10.96 -0.49
CA VAL A 183 -6.70 -10.45 0.00
C VAL A 183 -5.64 -10.75 -1.05
N ASN A 184 -5.00 -9.70 -1.56
CA ASN A 184 -3.96 -9.79 -2.57
C ASN A 184 -2.77 -8.89 -2.19
N ALA A 185 -1.66 -9.02 -2.90
CA ALA A 185 -0.56 -8.08 -2.81
C ALA A 185 -0.12 -7.62 -4.20
N VAL A 186 0.38 -6.39 -4.28
CA VAL A 186 1.15 -5.87 -5.41
C VAL A 186 2.62 -5.86 -5.01
N ALA A 187 3.50 -6.32 -5.89
CA ALA A 187 4.95 -6.32 -5.69
C ALA A 187 5.60 -5.35 -6.69
N PRO A 188 5.77 -4.07 -6.33
CA PRO A 188 6.40 -3.09 -7.18
C PRO A 188 7.86 -3.42 -7.46
N GLY A 189 8.31 -3.09 -8.68
CA GLY A 189 9.71 -2.96 -9.03
C GLY A 189 10.25 -1.58 -8.65
N VAL A 190 11.30 -1.17 -9.35
CA VAL A 190 11.88 0.17 -9.20
C VAL A 190 10.87 1.19 -9.70
N THR A 191 10.38 2.03 -8.79
CA THR A 191 9.33 3.00 -9.06
C THR A 191 9.87 4.42 -8.83
N HIS A 192 9.57 5.32 -9.76
CA HIS A 192 9.91 6.72 -9.71
C HIS A 192 9.17 7.39 -8.53
N THR A 193 9.89 7.79 -7.53
CA THR A 193 9.38 8.46 -6.32
C THR A 193 10.44 9.43 -5.83
N ASP A 194 10.08 10.35 -4.95
CA ASP A 194 11.01 11.33 -4.34
C ASP A 194 12.30 10.69 -3.81
N MET A 195 12.27 9.39 -3.50
CA MET A 195 13.42 8.64 -3.00
C MET A 195 14.43 8.33 -4.11
N VAL A 196 13.98 8.19 -5.35
CA VAL A 196 14.82 7.90 -6.52
C VAL A 196 15.29 9.19 -7.19
N ASP A 197 14.48 10.24 -7.15
CA ASP A 197 14.77 11.54 -7.81
C ASP A 197 16.04 12.22 -7.31
N GLY A 198 16.49 11.90 -6.09
CA GLY A 198 17.73 12.41 -5.51
C GLY A 198 18.98 11.57 -5.81
N LEU A 199 18.87 10.47 -6.56
CA LEU A 199 20.00 9.60 -6.86
C LEU A 199 20.81 10.11 -8.07
N PRO A 200 22.15 9.99 -8.04
CA PRO A 200 23.00 10.34 -9.19
C PRO A 200 22.72 9.46 -10.41
N ASP A 201 22.94 10.01 -11.61
CA ASP A 201 22.78 9.32 -12.89
C ASP A 201 23.58 8.00 -12.97
N GLU A 202 24.74 7.96 -12.32
CA GLU A 202 25.61 6.77 -12.25
C GLU A 202 24.94 5.58 -11.54
N ILE A 203 23.94 5.84 -10.68
CA ILE A 203 23.15 4.81 -9.99
C ILE A 203 21.87 4.53 -10.79
N ILE A 204 21.21 5.58 -11.31
CA ILE A 204 19.92 5.44 -11.99
C ILE A 204 20.08 4.72 -13.34
N LYS A 205 21.08 5.06 -14.16
CA LYS A 205 21.25 4.46 -15.49
C LYS A 205 21.47 2.94 -15.47
N PRO A 206 22.37 2.37 -14.61
CA PRO A 206 22.48 0.92 -14.50
C PRO A 206 21.21 0.26 -13.97
N LEU A 207 20.50 0.94 -13.07
CA LEU A 207 19.24 0.44 -12.52
C LEU A 207 18.18 0.30 -13.62
N ILE A 208 17.99 1.35 -14.45
CA ILE A 208 17.07 1.31 -15.59
C ILE A 208 17.51 0.25 -16.61
N ALA A 209 18.81 0.15 -16.89
CA ALA A 209 19.35 -0.83 -17.82
C ALA A 209 19.11 -2.28 -17.39
N SER A 210 18.89 -2.52 -16.09
CA SER A 210 18.54 -3.84 -15.54
C SER A 210 17.06 -4.20 -15.72
N ILE A 211 16.20 -3.24 -16.13
CA ILE A 211 14.76 -3.44 -16.30
C ILE A 211 14.47 -3.77 -17.77
N PRO A 212 14.01 -4.98 -18.10
CA PRO A 212 13.73 -5.38 -19.48
C PRO A 212 12.73 -4.49 -20.24
N LEU A 213 11.75 -3.88 -19.53
CA LEU A 213 10.86 -2.90 -20.15
C LEU A 213 11.50 -1.52 -20.41
N GLY A 214 12.79 -1.32 -20.04
CA GLY A 214 13.58 -0.16 -20.39
C GLY A 214 13.27 1.14 -19.65
N ARG A 215 12.42 1.09 -18.62
CA ARG A 215 12.08 2.24 -17.78
C ARG A 215 11.77 1.82 -16.35
N MET A 216 11.88 2.75 -15.43
CA MET A 216 11.27 2.60 -14.10
C MET A 216 9.74 2.64 -14.21
N ALA A 217 9.06 2.08 -13.24
CA ALA A 217 7.62 2.27 -13.09
C ALA A 217 7.33 3.69 -12.59
N GLU A 218 6.23 4.26 -13.05
CA GLU A 218 5.63 5.43 -12.42
C GLU A 218 4.67 5.00 -11.31
N PRO A 219 4.37 5.83 -10.29
CA PRO A 219 3.37 5.54 -9.28
C PRO A 219 2.03 5.09 -9.88
N GLU A 220 1.68 5.61 -11.05
CA GLU A 220 0.47 5.23 -11.78
C GLU A 220 0.50 3.78 -12.28
N ASP A 221 1.64 3.23 -12.68
CA ASP A 221 1.74 1.81 -13.07
C ASP A 221 1.34 0.89 -11.91
N ILE A 222 1.77 1.24 -10.70
CA ILE A 222 1.41 0.50 -9.48
C ILE A 222 -0.06 0.73 -9.11
N ALA A 223 -0.53 1.97 -9.22
CA ALA A 223 -1.92 2.34 -8.93
C ALA A 223 -2.92 1.62 -9.85
N ASN A 224 -2.58 1.40 -11.12
CA ASN A 224 -3.38 0.65 -12.07
C ASN A 224 -3.56 -0.83 -11.65
N ALA A 225 -2.51 -1.45 -11.09
CA ALA A 225 -2.60 -2.80 -10.54
C ALA A 225 -3.48 -2.85 -9.29
N TYR A 226 -3.39 -1.83 -8.43
CA TYR A 226 -4.27 -1.67 -7.28
C TYR A 226 -5.73 -1.50 -7.72
N LEU A 227 -6.00 -0.65 -8.72
CA LEU A 227 -7.34 -0.44 -9.27
C LEU A 227 -7.94 -1.74 -9.79
N TYR A 228 -7.17 -2.52 -10.57
CA TYR A 228 -7.61 -3.84 -11.04
C TYR A 228 -8.00 -4.74 -9.88
N LEU A 229 -7.10 -4.93 -8.89
CA LEU A 229 -7.34 -5.80 -7.75
C LEU A 229 -8.49 -5.33 -6.84
N ALA A 230 -8.71 -4.02 -6.73
CA ALA A 230 -9.79 -3.44 -5.95
C ALA A 230 -11.16 -3.59 -6.61
N SER A 231 -11.20 -3.60 -7.93
CA SER A 231 -12.44 -3.61 -8.72
C SER A 231 -13.07 -5.01 -8.86
N ASP A 232 -14.29 -5.04 -9.38
CA ASP A 232 -15.02 -6.28 -9.70
C ASP A 232 -14.36 -7.07 -10.85
N LEU A 233 -13.47 -6.46 -11.63
CA LEU A 233 -12.64 -7.17 -12.62
C LEU A 233 -11.79 -8.27 -11.99
N ALA A 234 -11.47 -8.13 -10.69
CA ALA A 234 -10.72 -9.10 -9.89
C ALA A 234 -11.59 -9.88 -8.90
N SER A 235 -12.91 -9.98 -9.13
CA SER A 235 -13.86 -10.62 -8.20
C SER A 235 -13.52 -12.07 -7.87
N TYR A 236 -12.80 -12.77 -8.76
CA TYR A 236 -12.34 -14.16 -8.54
C TYR A 236 -10.83 -14.28 -8.30
N VAL A 237 -10.17 -13.14 -7.94
CA VAL A 237 -8.73 -13.09 -7.68
C VAL A 237 -8.50 -12.84 -6.19
N SER A 238 -7.96 -13.84 -5.49
CA SER A 238 -7.55 -13.75 -4.10
C SER A 238 -6.33 -14.63 -3.84
N GLY A 239 -5.41 -14.17 -3.00
CA GLY A 239 -4.19 -14.90 -2.63
C GLY A 239 -3.07 -14.81 -3.66
N ILE A 240 -3.01 -13.76 -4.49
CA ILE A 240 -1.87 -13.54 -5.39
C ILE A 240 -0.94 -12.45 -4.88
N VAL A 241 0.31 -12.56 -5.30
CA VAL A 241 1.31 -11.49 -5.23
C VAL A 241 1.61 -11.08 -6.67
N LEU A 242 1.01 -9.99 -7.12
CA LEU A 242 1.10 -9.50 -8.49
C LEU A 242 2.38 -8.67 -8.68
N PRO A 243 3.36 -9.13 -9.48
CA PRO A 243 4.53 -8.32 -9.79
C PRO A 243 4.16 -7.19 -10.76
N VAL A 244 4.62 -5.99 -10.45
CA VAL A 244 4.54 -4.81 -11.31
C VAL A 244 5.93 -4.20 -11.35
N ASP A 245 6.84 -4.88 -12.05
CA ASP A 245 8.30 -4.69 -11.91
C ASP A 245 9.04 -4.55 -13.26
N GLY A 246 8.32 -4.58 -14.40
CA GLY A 246 8.96 -4.50 -15.71
C GLY A 246 9.95 -5.64 -15.98
N LEU A 247 9.82 -6.77 -15.26
CA LEU A 247 10.76 -7.90 -15.22
C LEU A 247 12.12 -7.56 -14.61
N ALA A 248 12.23 -6.47 -13.85
CA ALA A 248 13.43 -6.17 -13.07
C ALA A 248 13.75 -7.34 -12.11
N ARG A 249 15.03 -7.68 -12.06
CA ARG A 249 15.56 -8.64 -11.09
C ARG A 249 16.63 -7.93 -10.29
N SER A 250 16.49 -7.94 -8.99
CA SER A 250 17.51 -7.41 -8.07
C SER A 250 18.73 -8.30 -7.99
#